data_d8c8f116eee1ba60cee20fe5b2a3bc70
#
_entry.id   d8c8f116eee1ba60cee20fe5b2a3bc70
#
_cell.length_a   1.000
_cell.length_b   1.000
_cell.length_c   1.000
_cell.angle_alpha   90.00
_cell.angle_beta   90.00
_cell.angle_gamma   90.00
#
_symmetry.space_group_name_H-M   'P 1'
#
loop_
_entity.id
_entity.type
_entity.pdbx_description
1 polymer ?
#
loop_
_entity_poly.entity_id
_entity_poly.type
_entity_poly.pdbx_seq_one_letter_code
_entity_poly.pdbx_strand_id
1 'polypeptide(L)'
;MSLQLPSRLPLRLPQSRNGRIALALSVVYLVWGSTYLAVHVALGSFPPLLMSGLRNLFAGIGLFVFAARRDPVWPSAAEIRNAGLVGTMLVGLSSGMLAYGMRTVGTGTAAVMVATVPLFATVIAAVAGRKIGRGEWFAVGLGLVGIAILSHGGGATGSASGSLAILCGALFWAGGAHLAGRLKLPSDLFLSTSLQIGLGGAMSTVVAWVSGERMAEVHFLPVLAFLYLMLIGTMAAYVAYGYLIRHTSPIIASSCMYVNPVVAVALGALLLGEPVTSSTVIATVVILASVGLSFWFDYRRRGMA
;
A
#
# COMPACT_ATOMS: atom_id res chain seq x y z
N MET A 1 3.74 -48.24 -11.14
CA MET A 1 4.72 -47.23 -11.54
C MET A 1 4.38 -45.96 -10.79
N SER A 2 4.91 -45.84 -9.57
CA SER A 2 4.63 -44.74 -8.65
C SER A 2 5.48 -43.54 -9.05
N LEU A 3 4.84 -42.48 -9.56
CA LEU A 3 5.45 -41.18 -9.80
C LEU A 3 5.84 -40.56 -8.45
N GLN A 4 7.09 -40.66 -8.08
CA GLN A 4 7.68 -39.85 -7.01
C GLN A 4 7.82 -38.42 -7.51
N LEU A 5 6.96 -37.52 -7.02
CA LEU A 5 7.12 -36.09 -7.18
C LEU A 5 8.44 -35.65 -6.52
N PRO A 6 9.30 -34.86 -7.19
CA PRO A 6 10.55 -34.37 -6.61
C PRO A 6 10.23 -33.49 -5.39
N SER A 7 10.63 -33.96 -4.23
CA SER A 7 10.52 -33.26 -2.98
C SER A 7 11.44 -32.04 -2.97
N ARG A 8 10.81 -30.87 -2.74
CA ARG A 8 11.40 -29.61 -2.26
C ARG A 8 12.23 -28.81 -3.26
N LEU A 9 11.60 -27.79 -3.83
CA LEU A 9 12.32 -26.59 -4.29
C LEU A 9 13.15 -26.06 -3.10
N PRO A 10 14.48 -25.89 -3.25
CA PRO A 10 15.34 -25.45 -2.13
C PRO A 10 15.35 -23.91 -2.05
N LEU A 11 14.23 -23.27 -1.79
CA LEU A 11 14.21 -21.92 -1.24
C LEU A 11 14.57 -22.04 0.25
N ARG A 12 15.88 -22.17 0.55
CA ARG A 12 16.36 -22.09 1.93
C ARG A 12 16.15 -20.68 2.43
N LEU A 13 15.06 -20.45 3.16
CA LEU A 13 14.86 -19.20 3.89
C LEU A 13 16.05 -18.96 4.81
N PRO A 14 16.54 -17.71 4.95
CA PRO A 14 17.62 -17.38 5.87
C PRO A 14 17.30 -17.87 7.26
N GLN A 15 18.22 -18.62 7.89
CA GLN A 15 18.00 -19.19 9.23
C GLN A 15 18.14 -18.11 10.33
N SER A 16 18.94 -17.06 10.09
CA SER A 16 19.12 -15.97 11.04
C SER A 16 17.92 -15.02 11.05
N ARG A 17 17.61 -14.45 12.22
CA ARG A 17 16.57 -13.41 12.37
C ARG A 17 16.84 -12.22 11.46
N ASN A 18 18.08 -11.74 11.41
CA ASN A 18 18.46 -10.59 10.57
C ASN A 18 18.31 -10.90 9.07
N GLY A 19 18.64 -12.12 8.65
CA GLY A 19 18.43 -12.55 7.27
C GLY A 19 16.95 -12.57 6.87
N ARG A 20 16.06 -13.03 7.76
CA ARG A 20 14.60 -12.99 7.52
C ARG A 20 14.05 -11.57 7.46
N ILE A 21 14.55 -10.65 8.30
CA ILE A 21 14.19 -9.23 8.26
C ILE A 21 14.66 -8.61 6.93
N ALA A 22 15.91 -8.85 6.53
CA ALA A 22 16.44 -8.34 5.27
C ALA A 22 15.65 -8.85 4.06
N LEU A 23 15.30 -10.15 4.04
CA LEU A 23 14.45 -10.72 2.98
C LEU A 23 13.07 -10.06 2.96
N ALA A 24 12.42 -9.90 4.12
CA ALA A 24 11.10 -9.28 4.20
C ALA A 24 11.14 -7.80 3.76
N LEU A 25 12.18 -7.05 4.13
CA LEU A 25 12.39 -5.68 3.64
C LEU A 25 12.58 -5.64 2.13
N SER A 26 13.43 -6.50 1.58
CA SER A 26 13.65 -6.58 0.13
C SER A 26 12.35 -6.89 -0.61
N VAL A 27 11.57 -7.85 -0.11
CA VAL A 27 10.25 -8.16 -0.69
C VAL A 27 9.35 -6.93 -0.66
N VAL A 28 9.20 -6.26 0.48
CA VAL A 28 8.29 -5.10 0.59
C VAL A 28 8.78 -3.95 -0.29
N TYR A 29 10.08 -3.65 -0.34
CA TYR A 29 10.64 -2.57 -1.14
C TYR A 29 10.45 -2.79 -2.65
N LEU A 30 10.86 -3.95 -3.14
CA LEU A 30 10.81 -4.25 -4.57
C LEU A 30 9.38 -4.52 -5.02
N VAL A 31 8.64 -5.29 -4.25
CA VAL A 31 7.28 -5.69 -4.63
C VAL A 31 6.33 -4.50 -4.57
N TRP A 32 6.25 -3.78 -3.45
CA TRP A 32 5.34 -2.63 -3.39
C TRP A 32 5.80 -1.47 -4.29
N GLY A 33 7.12 -1.27 -4.47
CA GLY A 33 7.62 -0.29 -5.43
C GLY A 33 7.21 -0.62 -6.87
N SER A 34 7.20 -1.89 -7.26
CA SER A 34 6.78 -2.32 -8.60
C SER A 34 5.27 -2.47 -8.78
N THR A 35 4.47 -2.44 -7.70
CA THR A 35 2.99 -2.52 -7.83
C THR A 35 2.40 -1.36 -8.63
N TYR A 36 3.00 -0.18 -8.60
CA TYR A 36 2.55 0.96 -9.41
C TYR A 36 2.63 0.66 -10.90
N LEU A 37 3.76 0.10 -11.35
CA LEU A 37 3.93 -0.36 -12.72
C LEU A 37 2.88 -1.44 -13.07
N ALA A 38 2.71 -2.43 -12.21
CA ALA A 38 1.76 -3.51 -12.44
C ALA A 38 0.30 -3.02 -12.45
N VAL A 39 -0.07 -2.03 -11.62
CA VAL A 39 -1.39 -1.37 -11.67
C VAL A 39 -1.57 -0.67 -13.00
N HIS A 40 -0.59 0.09 -13.47
CA HIS A 40 -0.65 0.78 -14.77
C HIS A 40 -0.90 -0.22 -15.91
N VAL A 41 -0.18 -1.33 -15.95
CA VAL A 41 -0.34 -2.38 -16.96
C VAL A 41 -1.71 -3.06 -16.85
N ALA A 42 -2.15 -3.40 -15.63
CA ALA A 42 -3.44 -4.07 -15.41
C ALA A 42 -4.63 -3.22 -15.84
N LEU A 43 -4.54 -1.89 -15.70
CA LEU A 43 -5.57 -0.94 -16.14
C LEU A 43 -5.82 -0.99 -17.66
N GLY A 44 -4.96 -1.60 -18.45
CA GLY A 44 -5.18 -1.84 -19.88
C GLY A 44 -6.35 -2.77 -20.21
N SER A 45 -6.79 -3.61 -19.26
CA SER A 45 -7.97 -4.50 -19.46
C SER A 45 -8.97 -4.42 -18.30
N PHE A 46 -8.51 -4.07 -17.10
CA PHE A 46 -9.33 -4.04 -15.90
C PHE A 46 -9.68 -2.60 -15.52
N PRO A 47 -10.97 -2.28 -15.29
CA PRO A 47 -11.33 -0.98 -14.72
C PRO A 47 -10.83 -0.86 -13.27
N PRO A 48 -10.58 0.36 -12.78
CA PRO A 48 -9.82 0.60 -11.56
C PRO A 48 -10.37 -0.06 -10.29
N LEU A 49 -11.66 0.17 -10.02
CA LEU A 49 -12.29 -0.35 -8.80
C LEU A 49 -12.46 -1.87 -8.87
N LEU A 50 -12.83 -2.38 -10.05
CA LEU A 50 -12.98 -3.81 -10.27
C LEU A 50 -11.63 -4.53 -10.14
N MET A 51 -10.56 -3.99 -10.76
CA MET A 51 -9.19 -4.52 -10.61
C MET A 51 -8.77 -4.55 -9.15
N SER A 52 -8.91 -3.42 -8.46
CA SER A 52 -8.54 -3.31 -7.04
C SER A 52 -9.39 -4.23 -6.17
N GLY A 53 -10.70 -4.29 -6.42
CA GLY A 53 -11.64 -5.13 -5.68
C GLY A 53 -11.33 -6.61 -5.83
N LEU A 54 -11.29 -7.11 -7.06
CA LEU A 54 -11.08 -8.54 -7.33
C LEU A 54 -9.72 -9.04 -6.83
N ARG A 55 -8.62 -8.28 -7.09
CA ARG A 55 -7.30 -8.72 -6.60
C ARG A 55 -7.25 -8.87 -5.09
N ASN A 56 -7.86 -7.91 -4.36
CA ASN A 56 -7.86 -7.93 -2.91
C ASN A 56 -8.82 -8.98 -2.36
N LEU A 57 -10.00 -9.16 -2.98
CA LEU A 57 -10.96 -10.20 -2.62
C LEU A 57 -10.35 -11.60 -2.74
N PHE A 58 -9.77 -11.93 -3.90
CA PHE A 58 -9.15 -13.24 -4.11
C PHE A 58 -7.90 -13.45 -3.25
N ALA A 59 -7.08 -12.42 -3.05
CA ALA A 59 -5.95 -12.48 -2.13
C ALA A 59 -6.43 -12.70 -0.68
N GLY A 60 -7.50 -12.03 -0.27
CA GLY A 60 -8.13 -12.21 1.05
C GLY A 60 -8.67 -13.64 1.23
N ILE A 61 -9.36 -14.19 0.23
CA ILE A 61 -9.83 -15.58 0.25
C ILE A 61 -8.66 -16.56 0.36
N GLY A 62 -7.61 -16.37 -0.42
CA GLY A 62 -6.41 -17.22 -0.38
C GLY A 62 -5.73 -17.21 0.99
N LEU A 63 -5.55 -16.02 1.59
CA LEU A 63 -5.00 -15.88 2.93
C LEU A 63 -5.92 -16.43 4.01
N PHE A 64 -7.25 -16.30 3.84
CA PHE A 64 -8.23 -16.86 4.74
C PHE A 64 -8.15 -18.39 4.77
N VAL A 65 -8.13 -19.02 3.60
CA VAL A 65 -7.98 -20.48 3.47
C VAL A 65 -6.66 -20.96 4.10
N PHE A 66 -5.59 -20.20 3.89
CA PHE A 66 -4.30 -20.50 4.53
C PHE A 66 -4.37 -20.37 6.07
N ALA A 67 -4.97 -19.29 6.58
CA ALA A 67 -5.14 -19.07 8.02
C ALA A 67 -6.02 -20.15 8.66
N ALA A 68 -7.15 -20.47 8.03
CA ALA A 68 -8.12 -21.46 8.53
C ALA A 68 -7.51 -22.86 8.69
N ARG A 69 -6.52 -23.22 7.85
CA ARG A 69 -5.81 -24.53 7.95
C ARG A 69 -4.81 -24.61 9.09
N ARG A 70 -4.57 -23.50 9.80
CA ARG A 70 -3.57 -23.42 10.89
C ARG A 70 -4.21 -23.43 12.27
N ASP A 71 -5.46 -23.84 12.36
CA ASP A 71 -6.25 -23.85 13.59
C ASP A 71 -6.21 -22.52 14.36
N PRO A 72 -6.66 -21.42 13.73
CA PRO A 72 -6.59 -20.10 14.34
C PRO A 72 -7.65 -19.93 15.43
N VAL A 73 -7.39 -19.00 16.34
CA VAL A 73 -8.45 -18.50 17.22
C VAL A 73 -9.46 -17.72 16.38
N TRP A 74 -10.69 -18.25 16.30
CA TRP A 74 -11.74 -17.65 15.48
C TRP A 74 -12.19 -16.30 16.06
N PRO A 75 -12.35 -15.28 15.20
CA PRO A 75 -12.69 -13.94 15.64
C PRO A 75 -14.16 -13.82 16.03
N SER A 76 -14.45 -12.96 16.99
CA SER A 76 -15.80 -12.54 17.31
C SER A 76 -16.44 -11.71 16.17
N ALA A 77 -17.77 -11.62 16.15
CA ALA A 77 -18.50 -10.79 15.18
C ALA A 77 -18.05 -9.32 15.22
N ALA A 78 -17.70 -8.80 16.39
CA ALA A 78 -17.18 -7.45 16.55
C ALA A 78 -15.80 -7.29 15.90
N GLU A 79 -14.91 -8.26 16.03
CA GLU A 79 -13.58 -8.26 15.39
C GLU A 79 -13.70 -8.37 13.87
N ILE A 80 -14.64 -9.18 13.35
CA ILE A 80 -14.91 -9.27 11.90
C ILE A 80 -15.42 -7.93 11.37
N ARG A 81 -16.39 -7.32 12.04
CA ARG A 81 -16.91 -5.99 11.68
C ARG A 81 -15.81 -4.93 11.68
N ASN A 82 -14.97 -4.93 12.72
CA ASN A 82 -13.87 -3.98 12.84
C ASN A 82 -12.82 -4.20 11.74
N ALA A 83 -12.49 -5.45 11.41
CA ALA A 83 -11.62 -5.78 10.30
C ALA A 83 -12.21 -5.34 8.96
N GLY A 84 -13.51 -5.48 8.77
CA GLY A 84 -14.23 -4.99 7.59
C GLY A 84 -14.17 -3.47 7.46
N LEU A 85 -14.41 -2.73 8.55
CA LEU A 85 -14.32 -1.27 8.56
C LEU A 85 -12.91 -0.77 8.22
N VAL A 86 -11.90 -1.35 8.88
CA VAL A 86 -10.49 -1.04 8.60
C VAL A 86 -10.14 -1.40 7.16
N GLY A 87 -10.52 -2.58 6.69
CA GLY A 87 -10.26 -3.04 5.33
C GLY A 87 -10.94 -2.19 4.25
N THR A 88 -12.16 -1.72 4.51
CA THR A 88 -12.85 -0.79 3.61
C THR A 88 -12.06 0.49 3.40
N MET A 89 -11.51 1.08 4.46
CA MET A 89 -10.68 2.30 4.34
C MET A 89 -9.31 1.99 3.76
N LEU A 90 -8.60 1.05 4.36
CA LEU A 90 -7.18 0.78 4.10
C LEU A 90 -6.96 0.13 2.73
N VAL A 91 -7.91 -0.68 2.29
CA VAL A 91 -7.79 -1.47 1.06
C VAL A 91 -8.84 -1.04 0.04
N GLY A 92 -10.12 -1.07 0.40
CA GLY A 92 -11.20 -0.82 -0.54
C GLY A 92 -11.13 0.58 -1.16
N LEU A 93 -11.23 1.61 -0.33
CA LEU A 93 -11.20 3.00 -0.78
C LEU A 93 -9.80 3.43 -1.23
N SER A 94 -8.77 3.13 -0.43
CA SER A 94 -7.41 3.57 -0.74
C SER A 94 -6.88 2.98 -2.06
N SER A 95 -6.92 1.65 -2.22
CA SER A 95 -6.42 1.01 -3.45
C SER A 95 -7.28 1.33 -4.66
N GLY A 96 -8.61 1.46 -4.49
CA GLY A 96 -9.52 1.83 -5.57
C GLY A 96 -9.26 3.25 -6.08
N MET A 97 -9.09 4.22 -5.17
CA MET A 97 -8.76 5.60 -5.52
C MET A 97 -7.37 5.74 -6.14
N LEU A 98 -6.38 4.99 -5.64
CA LEU A 98 -5.07 4.91 -6.27
C LEU A 98 -5.19 4.43 -7.72
N ALA A 99 -5.86 3.30 -7.94
CA ALA A 99 -6.05 2.74 -9.29
C ALA A 99 -6.82 3.68 -10.20
N TYR A 100 -7.86 4.35 -9.68
CA TYR A 100 -8.61 5.37 -10.42
C TYR A 100 -7.71 6.54 -10.85
N GLY A 101 -6.92 7.08 -9.93
CA GLY A 101 -6.01 8.18 -10.21
C GLY A 101 -4.91 7.81 -11.21
N MET A 102 -4.43 6.58 -11.18
CA MET A 102 -3.39 6.07 -12.08
C MET A 102 -3.87 5.86 -13.54
N ARG A 103 -5.15 6.08 -13.84
CA ARG A 103 -5.61 6.20 -15.24
C ARG A 103 -5.02 7.42 -15.95
N THR A 104 -4.67 8.43 -15.21
CA THR A 104 -4.18 9.72 -15.74
C THR A 104 -2.88 10.18 -15.09
N VAL A 105 -2.46 9.59 -13.98
CA VAL A 105 -1.24 9.95 -13.25
C VAL A 105 -0.20 8.86 -13.45
N GLY A 106 1.01 9.23 -13.82
CA GLY A 106 2.13 8.31 -14.03
C GLY A 106 2.53 7.56 -12.75
N THR A 107 3.21 6.43 -12.93
CA THR A 107 3.52 5.47 -11.86
C THR A 107 4.42 6.07 -10.79
N GLY A 108 5.48 6.77 -11.21
CA GLY A 108 6.41 7.45 -10.30
C GLY A 108 5.73 8.55 -9.51
N THR A 109 4.94 9.41 -10.18
CA THR A 109 4.18 10.49 -9.55
C THR A 109 3.18 9.95 -8.51
N ALA A 110 2.44 8.89 -8.85
CA ALA A 110 1.50 8.25 -7.95
C ALA A 110 2.19 7.72 -6.67
N ALA A 111 3.35 7.08 -6.82
CA ALA A 111 4.12 6.57 -5.70
C ALA A 111 4.64 7.69 -4.77
N VAL A 112 5.09 8.80 -5.34
CA VAL A 112 5.52 9.98 -4.57
C VAL A 112 4.34 10.62 -3.82
N MET A 113 3.15 10.68 -4.42
CA MET A 113 1.93 11.15 -3.74
C MET A 113 1.54 10.23 -2.59
N VAL A 114 1.59 8.91 -2.76
CA VAL A 114 1.28 7.95 -1.69
C VAL A 114 2.28 8.03 -0.53
N ALA A 115 3.53 8.44 -0.77
CA ALA A 115 4.51 8.66 0.30
C ALA A 115 4.08 9.72 1.32
N THR A 116 3.05 10.51 1.04
CA THR A 116 2.46 11.49 1.99
C THR A 116 1.57 10.86 3.08
N VAL A 117 1.30 9.56 3.03
CA VAL A 117 0.49 8.83 4.04
C VAL A 117 0.89 9.17 5.50
N PRO A 118 2.19 9.21 5.89
CA PRO A 118 2.57 9.56 7.25
C PRO A 118 2.19 11.00 7.65
N LEU A 119 2.15 11.91 6.70
CA LEU A 119 1.72 13.29 6.94
C LEU A 119 0.22 13.34 7.25
N PHE A 120 -0.60 12.64 6.48
CA PHE A 120 -2.03 12.47 6.79
C PHE A 120 -2.24 11.78 8.13
N ALA A 121 -1.43 10.77 8.47
CA ALA A 121 -1.50 10.11 9.77
C ALA A 121 -1.22 11.10 10.93
N THR A 122 -0.29 12.04 10.76
CA THR A 122 -0.02 13.11 11.72
C THR A 122 -1.23 14.03 11.89
N VAL A 123 -1.85 14.47 10.79
CA VAL A 123 -3.06 15.32 10.83
C VAL A 123 -4.22 14.59 11.49
N ILE A 124 -4.48 13.33 11.14
CA ILE A 124 -5.53 12.51 11.77
C ILE A 124 -5.27 12.35 13.26
N ALA A 125 -4.02 12.12 13.68
CA ALA A 125 -3.67 12.02 15.08
C ALA A 125 -3.92 13.34 15.84
N ALA A 126 -3.66 14.50 15.21
CA ALA A 126 -3.98 15.82 15.76
C ALA A 126 -5.48 16.01 15.97
N VAL A 127 -6.29 15.71 14.93
CA VAL A 127 -7.76 15.77 15.01
C VAL A 127 -8.31 14.82 16.08
N ALA A 128 -7.65 13.66 16.24
CA ALA A 128 -8.00 12.68 17.28
C ALA A 128 -7.51 13.08 18.70
N GLY A 129 -7.05 14.31 18.90
CA GLY A 129 -6.68 14.87 20.20
C GLY A 129 -5.22 14.66 20.62
N ARG A 130 -4.37 14.06 19.74
CA ARG A 130 -2.93 13.99 20.04
C ARG A 130 -2.31 15.39 19.91
N LYS A 131 -1.57 15.82 20.93
CA LYS A 131 -0.80 17.06 20.84
C LYS A 131 0.33 16.88 19.83
N ILE A 132 0.34 17.67 18.77
CA ILE A 132 1.34 17.66 17.73
C ILE A 132 2.35 18.78 17.96
N GLY A 133 3.65 18.49 17.87
CA GLY A 133 4.71 19.46 18.03
C GLY A 133 4.87 20.39 16.82
N ARG A 134 5.48 21.55 17.01
CA ARG A 134 5.76 22.51 15.92
C ARG A 134 6.58 21.89 14.78
N GLY A 135 7.53 21.00 15.11
CA GLY A 135 8.34 20.32 14.11
C GLY A 135 7.53 19.35 13.25
N GLU A 136 6.56 18.63 13.83
CA GLU A 136 5.66 17.75 13.08
C GLU A 136 4.77 18.56 12.12
N TRP A 137 4.26 19.72 12.55
CA TRP A 137 3.50 20.65 11.69
C TRP A 137 4.36 21.23 10.56
N PHE A 138 5.61 21.58 10.86
CA PHE A 138 6.57 22.00 9.84
C PHE A 138 6.79 20.91 8.78
N ALA A 139 6.95 19.65 9.22
CA ALA A 139 7.06 18.52 8.30
C ALA A 139 5.82 18.37 7.41
N VAL A 140 4.60 18.49 7.97
CA VAL A 140 3.35 18.47 7.19
C VAL A 140 3.34 19.60 6.15
N GLY A 141 3.67 20.84 6.55
CA GLY A 141 3.75 21.99 5.62
C GLY A 141 4.76 21.77 4.50
N LEU A 142 5.95 21.24 4.81
CA LEU A 142 6.98 20.92 3.82
C LEU A 142 6.49 19.86 2.82
N GLY A 143 5.75 18.85 3.28
CA GLY A 143 5.15 17.84 2.40
C GLY A 143 4.09 18.42 1.46
N LEU A 144 3.28 19.37 1.93
CA LEU A 144 2.33 20.10 1.06
C LEU A 144 3.04 20.92 -0.01
N VAL A 145 4.17 21.56 0.33
CA VAL A 145 5.04 22.24 -0.66
C VAL A 145 5.53 21.26 -1.71
N GLY A 146 5.98 20.07 -1.30
CA GLY A 146 6.40 19.02 -2.24
C GLY A 146 5.27 18.58 -3.18
N ILE A 147 4.04 18.42 -2.69
CA ILE A 147 2.86 18.12 -3.52
C ILE A 147 2.60 19.26 -4.50
N ALA A 148 2.68 20.53 -4.06
CA ALA A 148 2.49 21.69 -4.90
C ALA A 148 3.54 21.76 -6.03
N ILE A 149 4.82 21.51 -5.73
CA ILE A 149 5.90 21.44 -6.73
C ILE A 149 5.59 20.34 -7.75
N LEU A 150 5.17 19.17 -7.31
CA LEU A 150 4.83 18.05 -8.17
C LEU A 150 3.67 18.39 -9.11
N SER A 151 2.65 19.08 -8.59
CA SER A 151 1.44 19.42 -9.34
C SER A 151 1.63 20.56 -10.34
N HIS A 152 2.47 21.55 -10.05
CA HIS A 152 2.67 22.76 -10.90
C HIS A 152 3.86 22.64 -11.84
N GLY A 153 4.83 21.81 -11.51
CA GLY A 153 6.12 21.72 -12.22
C GLY A 153 6.13 20.88 -13.50
N GLY A 154 4.97 20.50 -14.07
CA GLY A 154 4.92 19.61 -15.24
C GLY A 154 5.39 18.17 -14.94
N GLY A 155 5.80 17.89 -13.70
CA GLY A 155 6.16 16.55 -13.23
C GLY A 155 4.94 15.67 -12.93
N ALA A 156 3.78 16.26 -12.70
CA ALA A 156 2.53 15.55 -12.67
C ALA A 156 2.03 15.34 -14.11
N THR A 157 2.49 14.26 -14.75
CA THR A 157 1.79 13.75 -15.91
C THR A 157 0.42 13.27 -15.44
N GLY A 158 -0.64 14.08 -15.58
CA GLY A 158 -1.95 13.62 -15.18
C GLY A 158 -2.96 14.74 -14.86
N SER A 159 -4.21 14.34 -14.72
CA SER A 159 -5.30 15.26 -14.37
C SER A 159 -5.31 15.63 -12.88
N ALA A 160 -5.79 16.82 -12.55
CA ALA A 160 -5.99 17.25 -11.16
C ALA A 160 -6.93 16.30 -10.40
N SER A 161 -7.96 15.76 -11.07
CA SER A 161 -8.88 14.77 -10.48
C SER A 161 -8.18 13.45 -10.15
N GLY A 162 -7.27 12.99 -11.02
CA GLY A 162 -6.46 11.79 -10.73
C GLY A 162 -5.53 11.99 -9.54
N SER A 163 -4.84 13.13 -9.48
CA SER A 163 -3.98 13.49 -8.35
C SER A 163 -4.77 13.58 -7.04
N LEU A 164 -5.93 14.23 -7.07
CA LEU A 164 -6.82 14.31 -5.90
C LEU A 164 -7.29 12.94 -5.45
N ALA A 165 -7.65 12.04 -6.37
CA ALA A 165 -8.04 10.67 -6.04
C ALA A 165 -6.91 9.93 -5.32
N ILE A 166 -5.66 10.02 -5.79
CA ILE A 166 -4.51 9.39 -5.12
C ILE A 166 -4.31 9.94 -3.71
N LEU A 167 -4.38 11.26 -3.54
CA LEU A 167 -4.25 11.90 -2.22
C LEU A 167 -5.38 11.50 -1.27
N CYS A 168 -6.63 11.42 -1.76
CA CYS A 168 -7.75 10.89 -0.99
C CYS A 168 -7.50 9.41 -0.62
N GLY A 169 -6.96 8.60 -1.54
CA GLY A 169 -6.55 7.23 -1.27
C GLY A 169 -5.51 7.15 -0.14
N ALA A 170 -4.51 8.04 -0.15
CA ALA A 170 -3.50 8.14 0.90
C ALA A 170 -4.12 8.56 2.26
N LEU A 171 -5.09 9.47 2.25
CA LEU A 171 -5.85 9.86 3.45
C LEU A 171 -6.66 8.68 4.01
N PHE A 172 -7.36 7.90 3.16
CA PHE A 172 -8.09 6.71 3.58
C PHE A 172 -7.16 5.64 4.14
N TRP A 173 -5.97 5.45 3.54
CA TRP A 173 -4.96 4.55 4.09
C TRP A 173 -4.55 4.98 5.51
N ALA A 174 -4.20 6.25 5.70
CA ALA A 174 -3.82 6.80 7.01
C ALA A 174 -4.96 6.66 8.04
N GLY A 175 -6.20 6.93 7.63
CA GLY A 175 -7.39 6.75 8.46
C GLY A 175 -7.64 5.31 8.87
N GLY A 176 -7.53 4.38 7.92
CA GLY A 176 -7.67 2.95 8.17
C GLY A 176 -6.58 2.42 9.11
N ALA A 177 -5.32 2.86 8.92
CA ALA A 177 -4.22 2.52 9.81
C ALA A 177 -4.43 3.07 11.24
N HIS A 178 -4.97 4.29 11.36
CA HIS A 178 -5.33 4.89 12.65
C HIS A 178 -6.43 4.09 13.37
N LEU A 179 -7.47 3.68 12.65
CA LEU A 179 -8.54 2.83 13.18
C LEU A 179 -8.03 1.45 13.57
N ALA A 180 -7.14 0.85 12.78
CA ALA A 180 -6.53 -0.44 13.10
C ALA A 180 -5.78 -0.43 14.44
N GLY A 181 -5.17 0.71 14.81
CA GLY A 181 -4.52 0.88 16.10
C GLY A 181 -5.48 1.11 17.28
N ARG A 182 -6.77 1.35 17.04
CA ARG A 182 -7.78 1.64 18.08
C ARG A 182 -8.87 0.59 18.24
N LEU A 183 -9.14 -0.16 17.19
CA LEU A 183 -10.17 -1.17 17.17
C LEU A 183 -9.59 -2.54 17.54
N LYS A 184 -10.38 -3.35 18.25
CA LYS A 184 -10.02 -4.74 18.51
C LYS A 184 -10.12 -5.53 17.21
N LEU A 185 -8.99 -6.01 16.71
CA LEU A 185 -8.86 -6.83 15.51
C LEU A 185 -8.55 -8.30 15.91
N PRO A 186 -8.77 -9.26 15.01
CA PRO A 186 -8.42 -10.66 15.25
C PRO A 186 -6.94 -10.79 15.65
N SER A 187 -6.67 -11.64 16.64
CA SER A 187 -5.32 -11.84 17.19
C SER A 187 -4.37 -12.55 16.21
N ASP A 188 -4.88 -13.48 15.41
CA ASP A 188 -4.09 -14.09 14.34
C ASP A 188 -3.87 -13.11 13.19
N LEU A 189 -2.58 -12.90 12.83
CA LEU A 189 -2.20 -11.93 11.80
C LEU A 189 -2.78 -12.27 10.44
N PHE A 190 -2.70 -13.56 10.04
CA PHE A 190 -3.15 -13.97 8.72
C PHE A 190 -4.66 -13.84 8.60
N LEU A 191 -5.38 -14.23 9.65
CA LEU A 191 -6.83 -14.11 9.70
C LEU A 191 -7.28 -12.64 9.73
N SER A 192 -6.62 -11.80 10.53
CA SER A 192 -6.87 -10.36 10.58
C SER A 192 -6.62 -9.71 9.22
N THR A 193 -5.49 -10.02 8.59
CA THR A 193 -5.12 -9.48 7.28
C THR A 193 -6.07 -9.97 6.18
N SER A 194 -6.42 -11.27 6.18
CA SER A 194 -7.33 -11.85 5.19
C SER A 194 -8.72 -11.21 5.23
N LEU A 195 -9.26 -10.97 6.43
CA LEU A 195 -10.55 -10.30 6.60
C LEU A 195 -10.50 -8.83 6.16
N GLN A 196 -9.44 -8.09 6.52
CA GLN A 196 -9.30 -6.70 6.07
C GLN A 196 -9.20 -6.61 4.55
N ILE A 197 -8.32 -7.40 3.93
CA ILE A 197 -8.11 -7.38 2.48
C ILE A 197 -9.35 -7.91 1.75
N GLY A 198 -9.91 -9.03 2.20
CA GLY A 198 -11.07 -9.67 1.55
C GLY A 198 -12.33 -8.83 1.63
N LEU A 199 -12.69 -8.32 2.82
CA LEU A 199 -13.89 -7.49 2.99
C LEU A 199 -13.74 -6.12 2.32
N GLY A 200 -12.55 -5.50 2.39
CA GLY A 200 -12.25 -4.27 1.65
C GLY A 200 -12.31 -4.49 0.13
N GLY A 201 -11.78 -5.62 -0.34
CA GLY A 201 -11.87 -6.02 -1.74
C GLY A 201 -13.31 -6.30 -2.21
N ALA A 202 -14.10 -6.99 -1.38
CA ALA A 202 -15.52 -7.22 -1.64
C ALA A 202 -16.29 -5.90 -1.78
N MET A 203 -16.07 -4.97 -0.86
CA MET A 203 -16.69 -3.64 -0.92
C MET A 203 -16.32 -2.91 -2.21
N SER A 204 -15.04 -2.87 -2.57
CA SER A 204 -14.58 -2.22 -3.81
C SER A 204 -15.18 -2.89 -5.06
N THR A 205 -15.32 -4.22 -5.06
CA THR A 205 -15.97 -4.97 -6.16
C THR A 205 -17.45 -4.63 -6.29
N VAL A 206 -18.17 -4.53 -5.16
CA VAL A 206 -19.57 -4.12 -5.16
C VAL A 206 -19.73 -2.69 -5.69
N VAL A 207 -18.88 -1.76 -5.25
CA VAL A 207 -18.89 -0.38 -5.74
C VAL A 207 -18.61 -0.34 -7.25
N ALA A 208 -17.62 -1.10 -7.73
CA ALA A 208 -17.31 -1.22 -9.16
C ALA A 208 -18.53 -1.69 -9.98
N TRP A 209 -19.22 -2.71 -9.48
CA TRP A 209 -20.41 -3.26 -10.13
C TRP A 209 -21.55 -2.25 -10.18
N VAL A 210 -21.85 -1.57 -9.06
CA VAL A 210 -22.89 -0.54 -8.95
C VAL A 210 -22.56 0.67 -9.82
N SER A 211 -21.26 1.06 -9.89
CA SER A 211 -20.78 2.16 -10.76
C SER A 211 -20.80 1.81 -12.25
N GLY A 212 -21.19 0.59 -12.61
CA GLY A 212 -21.26 0.16 -14.00
C GLY A 212 -19.89 -0.11 -14.66
N GLU A 213 -18.82 -0.28 -13.87
CA GLU A 213 -17.53 -0.66 -14.44
C GLU A 213 -17.64 -2.00 -15.19
N ARG A 214 -17.09 -2.06 -16.39
CA ARG A 214 -17.05 -3.26 -17.25
C ARG A 214 -15.61 -3.51 -17.68
N MET A 215 -15.21 -4.77 -17.76
CA MET A 215 -13.92 -5.15 -18.32
C MET A 215 -13.87 -4.73 -19.78
N ALA A 216 -12.73 -4.20 -20.18
CA ALA A 216 -12.38 -4.01 -21.58
C ALA A 216 -11.97 -5.35 -22.22
N GLU A 217 -11.46 -5.31 -23.43
CA GLU A 217 -10.86 -6.50 -24.05
C GLU A 217 -9.74 -7.03 -23.17
N VAL A 218 -9.76 -8.36 -22.97
CA VAL A 218 -8.83 -9.03 -22.05
C VAL A 218 -7.55 -9.38 -22.77
N HIS A 219 -6.46 -8.69 -22.44
CA HIS A 219 -5.14 -8.96 -22.99
C HIS A 219 -4.25 -9.74 -22.01
N PHE A 220 -3.31 -10.51 -22.54
CA PHE A 220 -2.43 -11.39 -21.75
C PHE A 220 -1.60 -10.63 -20.71
N LEU A 221 -0.96 -9.52 -21.08
CA LEU A 221 -0.07 -8.78 -20.19
C LEU A 221 -0.81 -8.11 -19.01
N PRO A 222 -1.97 -7.45 -19.19
CA PRO A 222 -2.82 -7.01 -18.09
C PRO A 222 -3.26 -8.12 -17.12
N VAL A 223 -3.60 -9.31 -17.65
CA VAL A 223 -3.94 -10.46 -16.78
C VAL A 223 -2.73 -10.92 -15.97
N LEU A 224 -1.56 -11.00 -16.57
CA LEU A 224 -0.32 -11.35 -15.87
C LEU A 224 0.01 -10.32 -14.78
N ALA A 225 -0.15 -9.03 -15.07
CA ALA A 225 0.01 -7.95 -14.09
C ALA A 225 -1.01 -8.05 -12.94
N PHE A 226 -2.27 -8.37 -13.24
CA PHE A 226 -3.30 -8.62 -12.23
C PHE A 226 -2.94 -9.81 -11.32
N LEU A 227 -2.49 -10.92 -11.87
CA LEU A 227 -2.05 -12.09 -11.11
C LEU A 227 -0.84 -11.77 -10.24
N TYR A 228 0.13 -11.02 -10.78
CA TYR A 228 1.26 -10.51 -10.02
C TYR A 228 0.81 -9.64 -8.83
N LEU A 229 -0.10 -8.69 -9.07
CA LEU A 229 -0.66 -7.84 -8.03
C LEU A 229 -1.38 -8.66 -6.94
N MET A 230 -2.14 -9.68 -7.32
CA MET A 230 -2.89 -10.52 -6.40
C MET A 230 -1.96 -11.40 -5.56
N LEU A 231 -1.08 -12.17 -6.19
CA LEU A 231 -0.27 -13.19 -5.52
C LEU A 231 0.96 -12.58 -4.83
N ILE A 232 1.68 -11.72 -5.52
CA ILE A 232 2.95 -11.17 -5.05
C ILE A 232 2.70 -9.81 -4.39
N GLY A 233 2.06 -8.87 -5.10
CA GLY A 233 1.81 -7.52 -4.63
C GLY A 233 0.92 -7.44 -3.38
N THR A 234 -0.03 -8.37 -3.25
CA THR A 234 -0.94 -8.40 -2.10
C THR A 234 -0.56 -9.54 -1.14
N MET A 235 -0.71 -10.80 -1.50
CA MET A 235 -0.53 -11.90 -0.54
C MET A 235 0.89 -11.95 0.05
N ALA A 236 1.91 -12.07 -0.79
CA ALA A 236 3.29 -12.24 -0.31
C ALA A 236 3.80 -10.96 0.41
N ALA A 237 3.53 -9.78 -0.15
CA ALA A 237 4.00 -8.53 0.42
C ALA A 237 3.33 -8.19 1.77
N TYR A 238 2.02 -8.43 1.93
CA TYR A 238 1.36 -8.23 3.23
C TYR A 238 1.84 -9.22 4.29
N VAL A 239 2.15 -10.46 3.92
CA VAL A 239 2.78 -11.44 4.83
C VAL A 239 4.16 -10.95 5.27
N ALA A 240 4.99 -10.48 4.32
CA ALA A 240 6.31 -9.94 4.61
C ALA A 240 6.22 -8.68 5.50
N TYR A 241 5.32 -7.76 5.19
CA TYR A 241 5.09 -6.55 5.98
C TYR A 241 4.58 -6.87 7.39
N GLY A 242 3.64 -7.81 7.52
CA GLY A 242 3.17 -8.30 8.81
C GLY A 242 4.28 -8.95 9.65
N TYR A 243 5.22 -9.64 9.01
CA TYR A 243 6.42 -10.14 9.68
C TYR A 243 7.29 -8.98 10.20
N LEU A 244 7.52 -7.94 9.38
CA LEU A 244 8.30 -6.75 9.78
C LEU A 244 7.69 -6.03 10.98
N ILE A 245 6.38 -5.79 10.98
CA ILE A 245 5.67 -5.12 12.08
C ILE A 245 5.88 -5.86 13.42
N ARG A 246 5.91 -7.19 13.39
CA ARG A 246 6.06 -8.01 14.60
C ARG A 246 7.50 -8.17 15.08
N HIS A 247 8.48 -8.05 14.20
CA HIS A 247 9.87 -8.40 14.49
C HIS A 247 10.86 -7.24 14.40
N THR A 248 10.39 -6.04 14.00
CA THR A 248 11.24 -4.85 13.86
C THR A 248 10.61 -3.64 14.54
N SER A 249 11.35 -2.53 14.60
CA SER A 249 10.82 -1.26 15.06
C SER A 249 9.86 -0.66 14.00
N PRO A 250 8.90 0.17 14.42
CA PRO A 250 8.02 0.89 13.48
C PRO A 250 8.78 1.69 12.42
N ILE A 251 9.95 2.22 12.75
CA ILE A 251 10.81 2.96 11.82
C ILE A 251 11.28 2.05 10.68
N ILE A 252 11.77 0.83 11.01
CA ILE A 252 12.23 -0.14 10.01
C ILE A 252 11.04 -0.62 9.16
N ALA A 253 9.90 -0.97 9.77
CA ALA A 253 8.73 -1.40 9.04
C ALA A 253 8.21 -0.31 8.08
N SER A 254 8.27 0.97 8.48
CA SER A 254 7.80 2.10 7.67
C SER A 254 8.81 2.59 6.63
N SER A 255 10.04 2.08 6.63
CA SER A 255 11.08 2.52 5.67
C SER A 255 10.72 2.27 4.20
N CYS A 256 9.79 1.36 3.93
CA CYS A 256 9.23 1.16 2.59
C CYS A 256 8.59 2.44 2.01
N MET A 257 8.07 3.34 2.85
CA MET A 257 7.50 4.61 2.40
C MET A 257 8.54 5.53 1.72
N TYR A 258 9.83 5.32 1.99
CA TYR A 258 10.94 6.05 1.36
C TYR A 258 11.47 5.35 0.12
N VAL A 259 11.52 4.01 0.14
CA VAL A 259 12.14 3.23 -0.93
C VAL A 259 11.17 3.01 -2.09
N ASN A 260 9.89 2.77 -1.81
CA ASN A 260 8.89 2.48 -2.84
C ASN A 260 8.76 3.57 -3.91
N PRO A 261 8.74 4.90 -3.59
CA PRO A 261 8.71 5.94 -4.61
C PRO A 261 9.93 5.92 -5.52
N VAL A 262 11.13 5.66 -4.97
CA VAL A 262 12.36 5.58 -5.76
C VAL A 262 12.30 4.41 -6.73
N VAL A 263 11.86 3.24 -6.27
CA VAL A 263 11.68 2.05 -7.13
C VAL A 263 10.61 2.32 -8.20
N ALA A 264 9.49 2.93 -7.84
CA ALA A 264 8.41 3.21 -8.79
C ALA A 264 8.82 4.22 -9.86
N VAL A 265 9.51 5.32 -9.49
CA VAL A 265 10.05 6.32 -10.44
C VAL A 265 11.06 5.66 -11.38
N ALA A 266 11.98 4.86 -10.84
CA ALA A 266 12.97 4.15 -11.66
C ALA A 266 12.31 3.18 -12.65
N LEU A 267 11.34 2.37 -12.20
CA LEU A 267 10.64 1.43 -13.08
C LEU A 267 9.76 2.15 -14.11
N GLY A 268 9.08 3.24 -13.73
CA GLY A 268 8.29 4.05 -14.65
C GLY A 268 9.15 4.66 -15.76
N ALA A 269 10.32 5.21 -15.40
CA ALA A 269 11.26 5.77 -16.36
C ALA A 269 11.86 4.70 -17.28
N LEU A 270 12.31 3.56 -16.72
CA LEU A 270 13.03 2.53 -17.48
C LEU A 270 12.11 1.69 -18.37
N LEU A 271 10.90 1.36 -17.90
CA LEU A 271 10.02 0.40 -18.58
C LEU A 271 8.85 1.04 -19.32
N LEU A 272 8.39 2.22 -18.87
CA LEU A 272 7.29 2.95 -19.51
C LEU A 272 7.75 4.21 -20.23
N GLY A 273 9.04 4.60 -20.13
CA GLY A 273 9.53 5.84 -20.70
C GLY A 273 8.95 7.09 -20.02
N GLU A 274 8.49 7.00 -18.77
CA GLU A 274 7.94 8.14 -18.05
C GLU A 274 9.02 9.22 -17.86
N PRO A 275 8.75 10.51 -18.19
CA PRO A 275 9.74 11.55 -18.04
C PRO A 275 10.04 11.83 -16.57
N VAL A 276 11.31 11.74 -16.19
CA VAL A 276 11.80 12.19 -14.87
C VAL A 276 12.22 13.65 -14.97
N THR A 277 11.30 14.55 -14.67
CA THR A 277 11.56 16.00 -14.72
C THR A 277 12.27 16.46 -13.46
N SER A 278 12.94 17.64 -13.53
CA SER A 278 13.55 18.24 -12.34
C SER A 278 12.55 18.51 -11.23
N SER A 279 11.29 18.87 -11.58
CA SER A 279 10.19 19.02 -10.62
C SER A 279 9.82 17.70 -9.94
N THR A 280 9.81 16.57 -10.65
CA THR A 280 9.61 15.24 -10.07
C THR A 280 10.70 14.91 -9.06
N VAL A 281 11.96 15.16 -9.40
CA VAL A 281 13.10 14.90 -8.51
C VAL A 281 13.02 15.79 -7.26
N ILE A 282 12.85 17.10 -7.43
CA ILE A 282 12.77 18.06 -6.32
C ILE A 282 11.58 17.72 -5.41
N ALA A 283 10.38 17.48 -5.96
CA ALA A 283 9.21 17.12 -5.20
C ALA A 283 9.41 15.80 -4.41
N THR A 284 10.03 14.81 -5.05
CA THR A 284 10.35 13.54 -4.39
C THR A 284 11.29 13.77 -3.19
N VAL A 285 12.37 14.52 -3.37
CA VAL A 285 13.31 14.83 -2.28
C VAL A 285 12.59 15.59 -1.16
N VAL A 286 11.80 16.61 -1.48
CA VAL A 286 11.08 17.42 -0.49
C VAL A 286 10.04 16.57 0.28
N ILE A 287 9.27 15.73 -0.40
CA ILE A 287 8.27 14.85 0.24
C ILE A 287 8.97 13.80 1.13
N LEU A 288 10.01 13.14 0.64
CA LEU A 288 10.74 12.16 1.44
C LEU A 288 11.42 12.81 2.65
N ALA A 289 12.01 14.00 2.49
CA ALA A 289 12.57 14.75 3.60
C ALA A 289 11.50 15.14 4.63
N SER A 290 10.32 15.57 4.19
CA SER A 290 9.19 15.91 5.08
C SER A 290 8.72 14.70 5.89
N VAL A 291 8.60 13.55 5.26
CA VAL A 291 8.23 12.29 5.93
C VAL A 291 9.31 11.88 6.93
N GLY A 292 10.59 12.00 6.56
CA GLY A 292 11.73 11.74 7.46
C GLY A 292 11.72 12.62 8.69
N LEU A 293 11.49 13.92 8.50
CA LEU A 293 11.37 14.88 9.59
C LEU A 293 10.16 14.56 10.50
N SER A 294 9.02 14.19 9.92
CA SER A 294 7.82 13.81 10.69
C SER A 294 8.11 12.62 11.62
N PHE A 295 8.77 11.56 11.11
CA PHE A 295 9.18 10.42 11.94
C PHE A 295 10.22 10.81 12.99
N TRP A 296 11.19 11.64 12.66
CA TRP A 296 12.24 12.07 13.57
C TRP A 296 11.67 12.89 14.74
N PHE A 297 10.76 13.83 14.48
CA PHE A 297 10.09 14.62 15.52
C PHE A 297 9.18 13.76 16.40
N ASP A 298 8.41 12.81 15.81
CA ASP A 298 7.58 11.89 16.59
C ASP A 298 8.43 10.99 17.49
N TYR A 299 9.55 10.46 16.99
CA TYR A 299 10.48 9.64 17.75
C TYR A 299 11.10 10.40 18.93
N ARG A 300 11.65 11.61 18.67
CA ARG A 300 12.21 12.45 19.74
C ARG A 300 11.20 12.74 20.84
N ARG A 301 9.96 13.00 20.47
CA ARG A 301 8.92 13.31 21.45
C ARG A 301 8.54 12.11 22.31
N ARG A 302 8.51 10.90 21.75
CA ARG A 302 8.26 9.66 22.50
C ARG A 302 9.42 9.28 23.42
N GLY A 303 10.64 9.64 23.07
CA GLY A 303 11.84 9.39 23.87
C GLY A 303 12.07 10.40 24.99
N MET A 304 11.31 11.51 25.01
CA MET A 304 11.35 12.54 26.06
C MET A 304 10.17 12.46 27.05
N ALA A 305 9.23 11.55 26.83
CA ALA A 305 8.11 11.24 27.70
C ALA A 305 8.33 9.92 28.42
#